data_65ab4a99b5823513c603d7c0a39682df
#
_entry.id   65ab4a99b5823513c603d7c0a39682df
#
_cell.length_a   1.000
_cell.length_b   1.000
_cell.length_c   1.000
_cell.angle_alpha   90.00
_cell.angle_beta   90.00
_cell.angle_gamma   90.00
#
_symmetry.space_group_name_H-M   'P 1'
#
loop_
_entity.id
_entity.type
_entity.pdbx_description
1 polymer ?
#
loop_
_entity_poly.entity_id
_entity_poly.type
_entity_poly.pdbx_seq_one_letter_code
_entity_poly.pdbx_strand_id
1 'polypeptide(L)'
;MIPVTSHPLFSVLVANYNNGAYLQEAIDSVLAQTYGNWEVILVDDKSIDDSRAIYEKYVADSRFKIYYNDVNRGCGYTKRRCAELATGELCGFLDPDDALLPEALETMVKAHAEHPECSLIYSTCYRYSGDRTAEMPVWDFIGPIPEDSDFLIYRKKLVSHFVSFKRSAYRKTPGIDVTLKAAVDRDLYYLLEEQGELLHIPVPLYLYRINNAQSISIGSEKADQRAYYNCVKSELNAICRRIGTDLFLRNEVAYQQYMRKILRVYYASPLYNGKDFLRFGACYVKALHYSPRAFSHLYKITKGR
;
A
#
# COMPACT_ATOMS: atom_id res chain seq x y z
N MET A 1 -15.36 9.83 17.16
CA MET A 1 -15.19 9.52 15.72
C MET A 1 -16.11 10.44 14.94
N ILE A 2 -15.65 11.08 13.88
CA ILE A 2 -16.51 11.87 12.99
C ILE A 2 -17.23 10.85 12.13
N PRO A 3 -18.57 10.78 12.12
CA PRO A 3 -19.30 9.87 11.25
C PRO A 3 -18.96 10.23 9.80
N VAL A 4 -18.74 9.20 8.97
CA VAL A 4 -18.64 9.36 7.52
C VAL A 4 -19.97 9.97 7.07
N THR A 5 -19.93 11.04 6.30
CA THR A 5 -21.15 11.65 5.76
C THR A 5 -21.92 10.62 4.92
N SER A 6 -23.22 10.79 4.75
CA SER A 6 -24.04 9.86 3.97
C SER A 6 -23.60 9.74 2.49
N HIS A 7 -22.77 10.69 2.01
CA HIS A 7 -22.20 10.73 0.67
C HIS A 7 -20.78 11.33 0.68
N PRO A 8 -19.77 10.60 1.23
CA PRO A 8 -18.41 11.12 1.34
C PRO A 8 -17.78 11.29 -0.04
N LEU A 9 -17.02 12.35 -0.23
CA LEU A 9 -16.19 12.47 -1.43
C LEU A 9 -15.11 11.39 -1.43
N PHE A 10 -15.02 10.64 -2.53
CA PHE A 10 -14.00 9.62 -2.72
C PHE A 10 -12.90 10.13 -3.67
N SER A 11 -11.65 10.19 -3.21
CA SER A 11 -10.50 10.54 -4.04
C SER A 11 -9.89 9.27 -4.63
N VAL A 12 -9.99 9.09 -5.95
CA VAL A 12 -9.26 8.07 -6.70
C VAL A 12 -7.87 8.61 -7.02
N LEU A 13 -6.84 7.93 -6.54
CA LEU A 13 -5.45 8.37 -6.59
C LEU A 13 -4.69 7.63 -7.69
N VAL A 14 -4.20 8.35 -8.70
CA VAL A 14 -3.50 7.78 -9.86
C VAL A 14 -2.09 8.36 -9.93
N ALA A 15 -1.08 7.52 -9.65
CA ALA A 15 0.33 7.88 -9.81
C ALA A 15 0.83 7.32 -11.15
N ASN A 16 0.99 8.20 -12.14
CA ASN A 16 1.32 7.78 -13.49
C ASN A 16 2.79 8.02 -13.83
N TYR A 17 3.41 7.05 -14.51
CA TYR A 17 4.67 7.20 -15.21
C TYR A 17 4.76 6.24 -16.39
N ASN A 18 4.68 6.77 -17.62
CA ASN A 18 4.80 6.00 -18.88
C ASN A 18 3.79 4.83 -19.00
N ASN A 19 2.52 5.04 -18.63
CA ASN A 19 1.45 4.06 -18.78
C ASN A 19 0.41 4.45 -19.84
N GLY A 20 0.77 5.26 -20.84
CA GLY A 20 -0.16 5.73 -21.87
C GLY A 20 -0.92 4.61 -22.57
N ALA A 21 -0.33 3.43 -22.72
CA ALA A 21 -1.00 2.28 -23.34
C ALA A 21 -2.24 1.78 -22.57
N TYR A 22 -2.31 2.03 -21.25
CA TYR A 22 -3.34 1.47 -20.37
C TYR A 22 -4.19 2.55 -19.67
N LEU A 23 -3.64 3.75 -19.52
CA LEU A 23 -4.23 4.84 -18.73
C LEU A 23 -5.66 5.20 -19.15
N GLN A 24 -5.99 5.08 -20.44
CA GLN A 24 -7.37 5.32 -20.91
C GLN A 24 -8.35 4.36 -20.26
N GLU A 25 -8.02 3.05 -20.19
CA GLU A 25 -8.89 2.05 -19.57
C GLU A 25 -9.05 2.30 -18.05
N ALA A 26 -7.98 2.69 -17.39
CA ALA A 26 -8.04 3.08 -15.97
C ALA A 26 -9.01 4.25 -15.75
N ILE A 27 -8.91 5.31 -16.54
CA ILE A 27 -9.82 6.48 -16.46
C ILE A 27 -11.24 6.09 -16.78
N ASP A 28 -11.49 5.32 -17.85
CA ASP A 28 -12.82 4.87 -18.26
C ASP A 28 -13.49 4.05 -17.15
N SER A 29 -12.71 3.26 -16.40
CA SER A 29 -13.21 2.51 -15.26
C SER A 29 -13.69 3.39 -14.10
N VAL A 30 -13.08 4.56 -13.91
CA VAL A 30 -13.56 5.56 -12.93
C VAL A 30 -14.81 6.27 -13.43
N LEU A 31 -14.87 6.62 -14.70
CA LEU A 31 -16.06 7.24 -15.31
C LEU A 31 -17.27 6.33 -15.26
N ALA A 32 -17.07 5.01 -15.29
CA ALA A 32 -18.11 3.98 -15.24
C ALA A 32 -18.58 3.63 -13.81
N GLN A 33 -18.06 4.28 -12.75
CA GLN A 33 -18.47 3.99 -11.39
C GLN A 33 -19.93 4.34 -11.11
N THR A 34 -20.64 3.45 -10.39
CA THR A 34 -22.04 3.68 -9.95
C THR A 34 -22.13 4.78 -8.90
N TYR A 35 -21.09 4.94 -8.08
CA TYR A 35 -20.98 6.02 -7.11
C TYR A 35 -20.50 7.30 -7.78
N GLY A 36 -21.31 8.37 -7.71
CA GLY A 36 -21.06 9.61 -8.46
C GLY A 36 -20.25 10.69 -7.75
N ASN A 37 -20.07 10.60 -6.41
CA ASN A 37 -19.35 11.65 -5.63
C ASN A 37 -17.85 11.33 -5.48
N TRP A 38 -17.10 11.48 -6.57
CA TRP A 38 -15.67 11.20 -6.60
C TRP A 38 -14.88 12.32 -7.29
N GLU A 39 -13.60 12.38 -6.98
CA GLU A 39 -12.57 13.11 -7.70
C GLU A 39 -11.43 12.18 -8.12
N VAL A 40 -10.70 12.53 -9.15
CA VAL A 40 -9.43 11.89 -9.54
C VAL A 40 -8.28 12.83 -9.24
N ILE A 41 -7.32 12.37 -8.45
CA ILE A 41 -6.04 13.02 -8.24
C ILE A 41 -4.99 12.28 -9.07
N LEU A 42 -4.67 12.81 -10.24
CA LEU A 42 -3.66 12.25 -11.13
C LEU A 42 -2.36 13.03 -11.00
N VAL A 43 -1.29 12.36 -10.62
CA VAL A 43 0.06 12.94 -10.58
C VAL A 43 0.93 12.23 -11.59
N ASP A 44 1.38 12.97 -12.60
CA ASP A 44 2.31 12.48 -13.61
C ASP A 44 3.76 12.68 -13.18
N ASP A 45 4.53 11.59 -13.12
CA ASP A 45 5.92 11.58 -12.68
C ASP A 45 6.91 11.81 -13.83
N LYS A 46 6.61 12.82 -14.67
CA LYS A 46 7.43 13.17 -15.83
C LYS A 46 7.40 12.11 -16.93
N SER A 47 6.22 11.66 -17.32
CA SER A 47 6.03 10.75 -18.45
C SER A 47 6.56 11.36 -19.76
N ILE A 48 7.10 10.50 -20.61
CA ILE A 48 7.64 10.83 -21.94
C ILE A 48 6.91 10.11 -23.08
N ASP A 49 5.88 9.32 -22.73
CA ASP A 49 4.97 8.62 -23.64
C ASP A 49 3.69 9.43 -23.91
N ASP A 50 2.68 8.79 -24.49
CA ASP A 50 1.40 9.41 -24.85
C ASP A 50 0.46 9.63 -23.65
N SER A 51 0.88 9.36 -22.41
CA SER A 51 0.08 9.56 -21.19
C SER A 51 -0.54 10.96 -21.14
N ARG A 52 0.24 11.98 -21.50
CA ARG A 52 -0.19 13.39 -21.48
C ARG A 52 -1.40 13.63 -22.39
N ALA A 53 -1.37 13.12 -23.61
CA ALA A 53 -2.46 13.30 -24.56
C ALA A 53 -3.78 12.62 -24.10
N ILE A 54 -3.69 11.65 -23.19
CA ILE A 54 -4.87 10.97 -22.62
C ILE A 54 -5.50 11.85 -21.55
N TYR A 55 -4.78 12.25 -20.50
CA TYR A 55 -5.38 12.97 -19.39
C TYR A 55 -5.68 14.45 -19.71
N GLU A 56 -5.04 15.06 -20.72
CA GLU A 56 -5.42 16.40 -21.22
C GLU A 56 -6.87 16.47 -21.74
N LYS A 57 -7.45 15.35 -22.16
CA LYS A 57 -8.88 15.30 -22.54
C LYS A 57 -9.81 15.61 -21.37
N TYR A 58 -9.35 15.46 -20.14
CA TYR A 58 -10.15 15.58 -18.92
C TYR A 58 -9.91 16.85 -18.12
N VAL A 59 -9.05 17.76 -18.58
CA VAL A 59 -8.75 19.01 -17.86
C VAL A 59 -9.94 19.96 -17.70
N ALA A 60 -10.97 19.81 -18.56
CA ALA A 60 -12.21 20.56 -18.46
C ALA A 60 -13.23 19.97 -17.46
N ASP A 61 -13.06 18.72 -17.06
CA ASP A 61 -13.90 18.08 -16.02
C ASP A 61 -13.32 18.43 -14.63
N SER A 62 -14.05 19.21 -13.85
CA SER A 62 -13.62 19.68 -12.52
C SER A 62 -13.35 18.55 -11.51
N ARG A 63 -13.84 17.34 -11.78
CA ARG A 63 -13.56 16.16 -10.97
C ARG A 63 -12.11 15.64 -11.14
N PHE A 64 -11.45 15.97 -12.27
CA PHE A 64 -10.07 15.59 -12.54
C PHE A 64 -9.12 16.71 -12.11
N LYS A 65 -8.24 16.40 -11.16
CA LYS A 65 -7.17 17.28 -10.68
C LYS A 65 -5.83 16.69 -11.11
N ILE A 66 -5.22 17.29 -12.12
CA ILE A 66 -4.03 16.78 -12.79
C ILE A 66 -2.81 17.60 -12.38
N TYR A 67 -1.77 16.91 -11.92
CA TYR A 67 -0.53 17.52 -11.43
C TYR A 67 0.68 16.86 -12.10
N TYR A 68 1.78 17.60 -12.17
CA TYR A 68 3.01 17.17 -12.81
C TYR A 68 4.19 17.26 -11.83
N ASN A 69 5.08 16.28 -11.90
CA ASN A 69 6.40 16.38 -11.28
C ASN A 69 7.39 16.96 -12.31
N ASP A 70 8.26 17.87 -11.88
CA ASP A 70 9.26 18.50 -12.75
C ASP A 70 10.31 17.50 -13.25
N VAL A 71 10.59 16.48 -12.44
CA VAL A 71 11.48 15.37 -12.73
C VAL A 71 10.85 14.08 -12.24
N ASN A 72 11.29 12.91 -12.77
CA ASN A 72 10.88 11.63 -12.22
C ASN A 72 11.38 11.47 -10.78
N ARG A 73 10.44 11.43 -9.84
CA ARG A 73 10.68 11.29 -8.39
C ARG A 73 10.54 9.84 -7.91
N GLY A 74 9.89 9.01 -8.70
CA GLY A 74 9.60 7.61 -8.40
C GLY A 74 8.29 7.39 -7.65
N CYS A 75 7.86 6.13 -7.63
CA CYS A 75 6.53 5.70 -7.19
C CYS A 75 6.18 6.18 -5.78
N GLY A 76 7.08 6.02 -4.80
CA GLY A 76 6.82 6.42 -3.42
C GLY A 76 6.53 7.91 -3.26
N TYR A 77 7.31 8.78 -3.90
CA TYR A 77 7.07 10.22 -3.91
C TYR A 77 5.74 10.56 -4.57
N THR A 78 5.47 9.96 -5.72
CA THR A 78 4.29 10.29 -6.53
C THR A 78 3.01 9.82 -5.87
N LYS A 79 2.96 8.59 -5.31
CA LYS A 79 1.83 8.10 -4.51
C LYS A 79 1.61 8.94 -3.25
N ARG A 80 2.68 9.34 -2.54
CA ARG A 80 2.56 10.26 -1.40
C ARG A 80 1.93 11.59 -1.82
N ARG A 81 2.39 12.19 -2.92
CA ARG A 81 1.86 13.45 -3.43
C ARG A 81 0.38 13.34 -3.80
N CYS A 82 -0.06 12.22 -4.41
CA CYS A 82 -1.49 11.96 -4.66
C CYS A 82 -2.29 12.00 -3.34
N ALA A 83 -1.85 11.28 -2.32
CA ALA A 83 -2.55 11.20 -1.03
C ALA A 83 -2.59 12.57 -0.29
N GLU A 84 -1.54 13.39 -0.40
CA GLU A 84 -1.48 14.73 0.19
C GLU A 84 -2.39 15.74 -0.52
N LEU A 85 -2.56 15.61 -1.83
CA LEU A 85 -3.43 16.46 -2.66
C LEU A 85 -4.92 16.08 -2.57
N ALA A 86 -5.23 14.86 -2.13
CA ALA A 86 -6.60 14.37 -1.99
C ALA A 86 -7.45 15.26 -1.07
N THR A 87 -8.71 15.50 -1.47
CA THR A 87 -9.67 16.28 -0.68
C THR A 87 -10.81 15.44 -0.11
N GLY A 88 -11.06 14.26 -0.70
CA GLY A 88 -12.09 13.33 -0.26
C GLY A 88 -11.90 12.79 1.16
N GLU A 89 -12.97 12.37 1.80
CA GLU A 89 -12.95 11.71 3.11
C GLU A 89 -12.36 10.29 3.01
N LEU A 90 -12.63 9.63 1.87
CA LEU A 90 -12.10 8.34 1.50
C LEU A 90 -11.13 8.48 0.33
N CYS A 91 -10.09 7.67 0.32
CA CYS A 91 -9.09 7.61 -0.74
C CYS A 91 -8.85 6.17 -1.16
N GLY A 92 -8.52 5.95 -2.43
CA GLY A 92 -8.10 4.65 -2.94
C GLY A 92 -7.15 4.80 -4.11
N PHE A 93 -6.11 3.96 -4.18
CA PHE A 93 -5.18 3.97 -5.31
C PHE A 93 -5.71 3.10 -6.44
N LEU A 94 -5.70 3.67 -7.65
CA LEU A 94 -5.84 2.95 -8.91
C LEU A 94 -4.52 3.04 -9.65
N ASP A 95 -3.88 1.90 -9.86
CA ASP A 95 -2.67 1.85 -10.67
C ASP A 95 -3.04 2.08 -12.15
N PRO A 96 -2.26 2.88 -12.90
CA PRO A 96 -2.66 3.34 -14.24
C PRO A 96 -2.69 2.24 -15.32
N ASP A 97 -2.26 1.03 -14.99
CA ASP A 97 -2.31 -0.17 -15.85
C ASP A 97 -3.46 -1.13 -15.47
N ASP A 98 -4.23 -0.80 -14.45
CA ASP A 98 -5.33 -1.59 -13.91
C ASP A 98 -6.70 -0.94 -14.15
N ALA A 99 -7.80 -1.57 -13.67
CA ALA A 99 -9.14 -1.00 -13.76
C ALA A 99 -10.01 -1.36 -12.54
N LEU A 100 -10.97 -0.50 -12.23
CA LEU A 100 -12.01 -0.76 -11.23
C LEU A 100 -13.21 -1.49 -11.85
N LEU A 101 -13.91 -2.31 -11.07
CA LEU A 101 -15.26 -2.74 -11.44
C LEU A 101 -16.28 -1.64 -11.13
N PRO A 102 -17.44 -1.61 -11.82
CA PRO A 102 -18.38 -0.49 -11.71
C PRO A 102 -18.87 -0.18 -10.29
N GLU A 103 -19.00 -1.18 -9.43
CA GLU A 103 -19.51 -1.05 -8.06
C GLU A 103 -18.40 -0.79 -7.01
N ALA A 104 -17.15 -0.61 -7.45
CA ALA A 104 -16.02 -0.58 -6.53
C ALA A 104 -16.11 0.56 -5.50
N LEU A 105 -16.35 1.79 -5.95
CA LEU A 105 -16.44 2.93 -5.04
C LEU A 105 -17.65 2.85 -4.12
N GLU A 106 -18.83 2.46 -4.66
CA GLU A 106 -20.07 2.33 -3.89
C GLU A 106 -19.92 1.30 -2.77
N THR A 107 -19.36 0.13 -3.10
CA THR A 107 -19.11 -0.94 -2.13
C THR A 107 -18.16 -0.48 -1.03
N MET A 108 -17.07 0.22 -1.38
CA MET A 108 -16.11 0.71 -0.38
C MET A 108 -16.71 1.81 0.50
N VAL A 109 -17.49 2.73 -0.07
CA VAL A 109 -18.19 3.79 0.70
C VAL A 109 -19.14 3.16 1.71
N LYS A 110 -19.95 2.20 1.29
CA LYS A 110 -20.88 1.48 2.18
C LYS A 110 -20.13 0.76 3.29
N ALA A 111 -19.07 0.04 2.97
CA ALA A 111 -18.29 -0.68 3.95
C ALA A 111 -17.63 0.25 5.00
N HIS A 112 -17.10 1.41 4.59
CA HIS A 112 -16.56 2.39 5.53
C HIS A 112 -17.63 3.03 6.42
N ALA A 113 -18.88 3.12 5.98
CA ALA A 113 -20.00 3.59 6.79
C ALA A 113 -20.44 2.54 7.81
N GLU A 114 -20.45 1.27 7.43
CA GLU A 114 -20.80 0.13 8.31
C GLU A 114 -19.69 -0.20 9.31
N HIS A 115 -18.43 0.09 8.98
CA HIS A 115 -17.23 -0.19 9.78
C HIS A 115 -16.44 1.07 10.11
N PRO A 116 -16.96 1.95 10.99
CA PRO A 116 -16.31 3.22 11.33
C PRO A 116 -14.97 3.07 12.08
N GLU A 117 -14.67 1.91 12.67
CA GLU A 117 -13.41 1.55 13.32
C GLU A 117 -12.28 1.31 12.33
N CYS A 118 -12.61 0.90 11.08
CA CYS A 118 -11.60 0.57 10.09
C CYS A 118 -10.92 1.81 9.53
N SER A 119 -9.60 1.79 9.49
CA SER A 119 -8.76 2.78 8.82
C SER A 119 -8.60 2.49 7.33
N LEU A 120 -8.62 1.19 6.98
CA LEU A 120 -8.42 0.66 5.64
C LEU A 120 -9.38 -0.51 5.41
N ILE A 121 -10.00 -0.53 4.23
CA ILE A 121 -10.83 -1.64 3.75
C ILE A 121 -10.28 -2.08 2.39
N TYR A 122 -10.19 -3.38 2.16
CA TYR A 122 -9.68 -3.94 0.92
C TYR A 122 -10.55 -5.09 0.41
N SER A 123 -10.56 -5.25 -0.91
CA SER A 123 -11.31 -6.30 -1.60
C SER A 123 -10.41 -7.40 -2.13
N THR A 124 -11.01 -8.38 -2.79
CA THR A 124 -10.29 -9.24 -3.72
C THR A 124 -10.17 -8.56 -5.10
N CYS A 125 -9.35 -9.14 -5.99
CA CYS A 125 -9.25 -8.71 -7.38
C CYS A 125 -9.27 -9.90 -8.32
N TYR A 126 -9.62 -9.63 -9.57
CA TYR A 126 -9.39 -10.56 -10.68
C TYR A 126 -7.99 -10.37 -11.25
N ARG A 127 -7.38 -11.48 -11.67
CA ARG A 127 -6.18 -11.45 -12.52
C ARG A 127 -6.64 -11.23 -13.97
N TYR A 128 -6.22 -10.12 -14.56
CA TYR A 128 -6.72 -9.63 -15.85
C TYR A 128 -5.60 -9.58 -16.89
N SER A 129 -5.82 -10.23 -18.03
CA SER A 129 -4.83 -10.31 -19.12
C SER A 129 -4.87 -9.13 -20.12
N GLY A 130 -5.85 -8.23 -19.99
CA GLY A 130 -6.17 -7.20 -20.97
C GLY A 130 -7.32 -7.60 -21.89
N ASP A 131 -7.74 -8.86 -21.87
CA ASP A 131 -8.90 -9.37 -22.61
C ASP A 131 -10.05 -9.69 -21.65
N ARG A 132 -11.13 -8.93 -21.72
CA ARG A 132 -12.31 -9.10 -20.87
C ARG A 132 -13.15 -10.33 -21.25
N THR A 133 -12.89 -10.96 -22.39
CA THR A 133 -13.54 -12.18 -22.82
C THR A 133 -12.83 -13.44 -22.32
N ALA A 134 -11.57 -13.29 -21.87
CA ALA A 134 -10.81 -14.36 -21.27
C ALA A 134 -11.25 -14.65 -19.83
N GLU A 135 -10.91 -15.83 -19.32
CA GLU A 135 -11.11 -16.18 -17.94
C GLU A 135 -10.32 -15.24 -17.01
N MET A 136 -11.01 -14.69 -16.03
CA MET A 136 -10.43 -13.81 -15.01
C MET A 136 -10.51 -14.47 -13.64
N PRO A 137 -9.51 -15.29 -13.26
CA PRO A 137 -9.52 -15.93 -11.97
C PRO A 137 -9.35 -14.93 -10.83
N VAL A 138 -10.10 -15.14 -9.75
CA VAL A 138 -9.93 -14.37 -8.51
C VAL A 138 -8.56 -14.68 -7.91
N TRP A 139 -7.89 -13.68 -7.37
CA TRP A 139 -6.62 -13.86 -6.70
C TRP A 139 -6.84 -14.37 -5.26
N ASP A 140 -6.71 -15.66 -5.07
CA ASP A 140 -6.99 -16.37 -3.82
C ASP A 140 -5.98 -16.14 -2.68
N PHE A 141 -4.85 -15.49 -2.97
CA PHE A 141 -3.88 -15.07 -1.95
C PHE A 141 -4.34 -13.86 -1.13
N ILE A 142 -5.34 -13.10 -1.60
CA ILE A 142 -5.95 -12.02 -0.84
C ILE A 142 -6.97 -12.59 0.13
N GLY A 143 -7.01 -12.09 1.35
CA GLY A 143 -7.95 -12.58 2.33
C GLY A 143 -7.83 -11.92 3.70
N PRO A 144 -8.70 -12.26 4.65
CA PRO A 144 -8.75 -11.60 5.95
C PRO A 144 -7.50 -11.84 6.79
N ILE A 145 -7.13 -10.85 7.58
CA ILE A 145 -6.15 -10.96 8.65
C ILE A 145 -6.91 -11.39 9.91
N PRO A 146 -6.49 -12.45 10.63
CA PRO A 146 -7.12 -12.85 11.88
C PRO A 146 -7.05 -11.76 12.95
N GLU A 147 -8.09 -11.67 13.80
CA GLU A 147 -8.20 -10.66 14.87
C GLU A 147 -7.05 -10.72 15.90
N ASP A 148 -6.48 -11.92 16.12
CA ASP A 148 -5.35 -12.15 17.03
C ASP A 148 -3.97 -11.88 16.38
N SER A 149 -3.96 -11.39 15.15
CA SER A 149 -2.74 -11.12 14.38
C SER A 149 -2.75 -9.71 13.77
N ASP A 150 -1.76 -9.41 12.98
CA ASP A 150 -1.67 -8.20 12.17
C ASP A 150 -1.04 -8.50 10.80
N PHE A 151 -1.20 -7.59 9.86
CA PHE A 151 -0.75 -7.78 8.48
C PHE A 151 0.76 -8.03 8.34
N LEU A 152 1.57 -7.47 9.23
CA LEU A 152 3.02 -7.66 9.17
C LEU A 152 3.44 -9.07 9.61
N ILE A 153 2.79 -9.62 10.63
CA ILE A 153 3.11 -10.93 11.20
C ILE A 153 2.35 -12.05 10.51
N TYR A 154 1.07 -11.82 10.14
CA TYR A 154 0.27 -12.80 9.41
C TYR A 154 0.61 -12.79 7.93
N ARG A 155 1.45 -13.75 7.51
CA ARG A 155 2.01 -13.79 6.15
C ARG A 155 1.33 -14.78 5.22
N LYS A 156 0.18 -15.34 5.62
CA LYS A 156 -0.54 -16.35 4.83
C LYS A 156 -1.48 -15.76 3.79
N LYS A 157 -1.89 -14.52 3.99
CA LYS A 157 -2.74 -13.77 3.07
C LYS A 157 -2.17 -12.39 2.81
N LEU A 158 -2.56 -11.79 1.69
CA LEU A 158 -2.14 -10.45 1.29
C LEU A 158 -3.28 -9.45 1.53
N VAL A 159 -2.92 -8.25 1.93
CA VAL A 159 -3.71 -7.04 1.70
C VAL A 159 -3.31 -6.55 0.31
N SER A 160 -4.26 -6.40 -0.59
CA SER A 160 -3.99 -5.97 -1.96
C SER A 160 -5.22 -5.28 -2.57
N HIS A 161 -5.16 -4.92 -3.83
CA HIS A 161 -6.15 -4.14 -4.56
C HIS A 161 -7.55 -4.81 -4.63
N PHE A 162 -8.68 -4.08 -4.58
CA PHE A 162 -8.76 -2.63 -4.40
C PHE A 162 -8.68 -2.27 -2.93
N VAL A 163 -7.88 -1.25 -2.60
CA VAL A 163 -7.74 -0.75 -1.22
C VAL A 163 -8.31 0.66 -1.15
N SER A 164 -9.17 0.88 -0.16
CA SER A 164 -9.65 2.21 0.23
C SER A 164 -9.32 2.52 1.68
N PHE A 165 -9.09 3.80 1.99
CA PHE A 165 -8.70 4.22 3.33
C PHE A 165 -9.26 5.59 3.70
N LYS A 166 -9.39 5.83 5.00
CA LYS A 166 -9.80 7.13 5.52
C LYS A 166 -8.65 8.12 5.44
N ARG A 167 -8.84 9.25 4.75
CA ARG A 167 -7.86 10.33 4.70
C ARG A 167 -7.51 10.85 6.09
N SER A 168 -8.47 10.87 7.02
CA SER A 168 -8.23 11.26 8.42
C SER A 168 -7.25 10.32 9.14
N ALA A 169 -7.25 9.02 8.83
CA ALA A 169 -6.27 8.06 9.34
C ALA A 169 -4.89 8.31 8.72
N TYR A 170 -4.81 8.45 7.39
CA TYR A 170 -3.56 8.75 6.68
C TYR A 170 -2.86 10.00 7.23
N ARG A 171 -3.60 11.08 7.48
CA ARG A 171 -3.07 12.35 8.02
C ARG A 171 -2.44 12.26 9.41
N LYS A 172 -2.71 11.20 10.17
CA LYS A 172 -2.08 10.93 11.47
C LYS A 172 -0.76 10.17 11.34
N THR A 173 -0.40 9.73 10.13
CA THR A 173 0.82 8.99 9.84
C THR A 173 1.94 9.93 9.36
N PRO A 174 3.21 9.49 9.35
CA PRO A 174 4.29 10.25 8.71
C PRO A 174 4.19 10.32 7.18
N GLY A 175 3.19 9.67 6.58
CA GLY A 175 3.01 9.52 5.15
C GLY A 175 3.92 8.45 4.53
N ILE A 176 3.62 8.07 3.30
CA ILE A 176 4.37 7.09 2.51
C ILE A 176 5.85 7.47 2.45
N ASP A 177 6.76 6.52 2.64
CA ASP A 177 8.21 6.74 2.51
C ASP A 177 8.58 7.02 1.05
N VAL A 178 8.95 8.28 0.77
CA VAL A 178 9.31 8.77 -0.57
C VAL A 178 10.56 8.10 -1.16
N THR A 179 11.34 7.42 -0.34
CA THR A 179 12.56 6.72 -0.78
C THR A 179 12.29 5.33 -1.34
N LEU A 180 11.08 4.80 -1.14
CA LEU A 180 10.69 3.49 -1.65
C LEU A 180 10.44 3.56 -3.17
N LYS A 181 11.06 2.63 -3.90
CA LYS A 181 10.88 2.44 -5.34
C LYS A 181 9.95 1.26 -5.67
N ALA A 182 9.67 0.43 -4.67
CA ALA A 182 8.75 -0.71 -4.70
C ALA A 182 8.20 -0.94 -3.29
N ALA A 183 7.20 -1.80 -3.12
CA ALA A 183 6.52 -2.08 -1.85
C ALA A 183 5.90 -0.82 -1.18
N VAL A 184 5.57 0.19 -1.97
CA VAL A 184 5.00 1.45 -1.52
C VAL A 184 3.62 1.22 -0.89
N ASP A 185 2.83 0.34 -1.49
CA ASP A 185 1.50 -0.02 -1.00
C ASP A 185 1.58 -0.72 0.37
N ARG A 186 2.56 -1.61 0.56
CA ARG A 186 2.82 -2.24 1.86
C ARG A 186 3.13 -1.24 2.95
N ASP A 187 3.98 -0.25 2.66
CA ASP A 187 4.31 0.80 3.63
C ASP A 187 3.05 1.54 4.06
N LEU A 188 2.21 1.93 3.09
CA LEU A 188 0.90 2.56 3.35
C LEU A 188 0.00 1.68 4.23
N TYR A 189 -0.09 0.38 3.94
CA TYR A 189 -0.97 -0.53 4.70
C TYR A 189 -0.51 -0.69 6.14
N TYR A 190 0.79 -0.77 6.41
CA TYR A 190 1.34 -0.76 7.77
C TYR A 190 1.05 0.53 8.52
N LEU A 191 1.17 1.69 7.84
CA LEU A 191 0.87 2.99 8.42
C LEU A 191 -0.61 3.10 8.83
N LEU A 192 -1.51 2.60 7.99
CA LEU A 192 -2.95 2.65 8.23
C LEU A 192 -3.39 1.65 9.30
N GLU A 193 -2.81 0.44 9.35
CA GLU A 193 -3.04 -0.53 10.42
C GLU A 193 -2.65 0.01 11.80
N GLU A 194 -1.69 0.92 11.87
CA GLU A 194 -1.31 1.64 13.09
C GLU A 194 -2.37 2.69 13.52
N GLN A 195 -3.38 2.96 12.69
CA GLN A 195 -4.42 3.99 12.95
C GLN A 195 -5.84 3.44 13.12
N GLY A 196 -6.06 2.15 12.88
CA GLY A 196 -7.35 1.49 13.00
C GLY A 196 -7.32 0.10 12.37
N GLU A 197 -8.47 -0.55 12.36
CA GLU A 197 -8.60 -1.91 11.88
C GLU A 197 -8.49 -2.01 10.36
N LEU A 198 -8.11 -3.20 9.87
CA LEU A 198 -8.12 -3.58 8.47
C LEU A 198 -9.28 -4.55 8.22
N LEU A 199 -10.14 -4.27 7.23
CA LEU A 199 -11.26 -5.13 6.89
C LEU A 199 -11.11 -5.67 5.46
N HIS A 200 -11.28 -6.98 5.30
CA HIS A 200 -11.38 -7.64 4.01
C HIS A 200 -12.82 -7.82 3.56
N ILE A 201 -13.13 -7.37 2.36
CA ILE A 201 -14.40 -7.64 1.67
C ILE A 201 -14.15 -8.75 0.63
N PRO A 202 -14.80 -9.92 0.73
CA PRO A 202 -14.53 -11.06 -0.17
C PRO A 202 -15.26 -10.90 -1.53
N VAL A 203 -15.24 -9.69 -2.08
CA VAL A 203 -15.84 -9.37 -3.38
C VAL A 203 -14.75 -8.82 -4.29
N PRO A 204 -14.59 -9.30 -5.52
CA PRO A 204 -13.64 -8.73 -6.46
C PRO A 204 -14.17 -7.38 -6.97
N LEU A 205 -13.37 -6.33 -6.77
CA LEU A 205 -13.71 -4.95 -7.16
C LEU A 205 -12.66 -4.32 -8.10
N TYR A 206 -11.64 -5.10 -8.47
CA TYR A 206 -10.46 -4.61 -9.18
C TYR A 206 -10.00 -5.61 -10.23
N LEU A 207 -9.56 -5.11 -11.38
CA LEU A 207 -8.94 -5.88 -12.45
C LEU A 207 -7.44 -5.63 -12.40
N TYR A 208 -6.69 -6.55 -11.79
CA TYR A 208 -5.23 -6.49 -11.71
C TYR A 208 -4.61 -7.03 -13.00
N ARG A 209 -3.97 -6.17 -13.78
CA ARG A 209 -3.36 -6.55 -15.05
C ARG A 209 -2.11 -7.39 -14.85
N ILE A 210 -2.13 -8.58 -15.44
CA ILE A 210 -0.97 -9.46 -15.52
C ILE A 210 -0.29 -9.34 -16.90
N ASN A 211 0.99 -9.73 -16.99
CA ASN A 211 1.77 -9.70 -18.24
C ASN A 211 2.05 -8.30 -18.81
N ASN A 212 2.07 -7.28 -17.95
CA ASN A 212 2.49 -5.95 -18.32
C ASN A 212 4.03 -5.85 -18.28
N ALA A 213 4.66 -5.56 -19.41
CA ALA A 213 6.12 -5.39 -19.51
C ALA A 213 6.67 -4.20 -18.70
N GLN A 214 5.80 -3.28 -18.27
CA GLN A 214 6.14 -2.09 -17.47
C GLN A 214 5.89 -2.28 -15.98
N SER A 215 5.37 -3.43 -15.55
CA SER A 215 5.09 -3.72 -14.16
C SER A 215 6.36 -3.63 -13.30
N ILE A 216 6.30 -2.86 -12.22
CA ILE A 216 7.39 -2.76 -11.23
C ILE A 216 7.56 -4.07 -10.46
N SER A 217 6.51 -4.89 -10.41
CA SER A 217 6.44 -6.15 -9.66
C SER A 217 7.03 -7.33 -10.42
N ILE A 218 7.24 -7.22 -11.74
CA ILE A 218 7.76 -8.27 -12.62
C ILE A 218 8.94 -7.69 -13.37
N GLY A 219 10.16 -8.08 -13.01
CA GLY A 219 11.34 -7.47 -13.58
C GLY A 219 12.54 -8.42 -13.71
N SER A 220 13.67 -7.86 -14.08
CA SER A 220 14.95 -8.57 -14.09
C SER A 220 15.35 -8.94 -12.64
N GLU A 221 16.28 -9.91 -12.50
CA GLU A 221 16.83 -10.33 -11.18
C GLU A 221 17.25 -9.14 -10.29
N LYS A 222 17.80 -8.06 -10.90
CA LYS A 222 18.16 -6.83 -10.17
C LYS A 222 16.93 -6.03 -9.70
N ALA A 223 15.84 -6.04 -10.46
CA ALA A 223 14.59 -5.40 -10.06
C ALA A 223 13.95 -6.17 -8.91
N ASP A 224 13.95 -7.49 -8.96
CA ASP A 224 13.44 -8.37 -7.91
C ASP A 224 14.22 -8.21 -6.60
N GLN A 225 15.55 -8.10 -6.66
CA GLN A 225 16.39 -7.81 -5.49
C GLN A 225 16.06 -6.45 -4.88
N ARG A 226 15.83 -5.42 -5.71
CA ARG A 226 15.46 -4.08 -5.24
C ARG A 226 14.07 -4.06 -4.62
N ALA A 227 13.10 -4.72 -5.25
CA ALA A 227 11.76 -4.86 -4.73
C ALA A 227 11.77 -5.56 -3.37
N TYR A 228 12.49 -6.67 -3.25
CA TYR A 228 12.66 -7.40 -2.00
C TYR A 228 13.30 -6.53 -0.90
N TYR A 229 14.36 -5.78 -1.22
CA TYR A 229 15.00 -4.87 -0.28
C TYR A 229 14.03 -3.79 0.22
N ASN A 230 13.23 -3.19 -0.66
CA ASN A 230 12.22 -2.20 -0.27
C ASN A 230 11.12 -2.82 0.60
N CYS A 231 10.69 -4.06 0.33
CA CYS A 231 9.78 -4.79 1.20
C CYS A 231 10.35 -4.93 2.62
N VAL A 232 11.57 -5.42 2.74
CA VAL A 232 12.24 -5.59 4.04
C VAL A 232 12.42 -4.25 4.76
N LYS A 233 12.74 -3.19 4.02
CA LYS A 233 12.87 -1.84 4.59
C LYS A 233 11.55 -1.32 5.13
N SER A 234 10.44 -1.46 4.40
CA SER A 234 9.10 -1.05 4.86
C SER A 234 8.67 -1.83 6.10
N GLU A 235 8.94 -3.13 6.14
CA GLU A 235 8.67 -3.99 7.30
C GLU A 235 9.49 -3.56 8.54
N LEU A 236 10.79 -3.30 8.39
CA LEU A 236 11.63 -2.79 9.47
C LEU A 236 11.15 -1.41 9.97
N ASN A 237 10.76 -0.53 9.07
CA ASN A 237 10.18 0.76 9.42
C ASN A 237 8.91 0.58 10.27
N ALA A 238 8.00 -0.30 9.85
CA ALA A 238 6.77 -0.60 10.58
C ALA A 238 7.06 -1.19 11.98
N ILE A 239 7.96 -2.17 12.08
CA ILE A 239 8.35 -2.72 13.38
C ILE A 239 8.88 -1.61 14.30
N CYS A 240 9.79 -0.76 13.80
CA CYS A 240 10.36 0.32 14.59
C CYS A 240 9.32 1.30 15.14
N ARG A 241 8.27 1.59 14.37
CA ARG A 241 7.15 2.43 14.82
C ARG A 241 6.29 1.74 15.88
N ARG A 242 6.07 0.43 15.74
CA ARG A 242 5.19 -0.38 16.59
C ARG A 242 5.77 -0.74 17.95
N ILE A 243 7.10 -0.72 18.12
CA ILE A 243 7.75 -1.11 19.40
C ILE A 243 7.15 -0.32 20.58
N GLY A 244 6.52 -1.06 21.50
CA GLY A 244 5.86 -0.51 22.69
C GLY A 244 4.39 -0.13 22.49
N THR A 245 3.82 -0.32 21.31
CA THR A 245 2.37 -0.18 21.08
C THR A 245 1.63 -1.49 21.36
N ASP A 246 0.30 -1.43 21.45
CA ASP A 246 -0.54 -2.62 21.65
C ASP A 246 -0.37 -3.64 20.52
N LEU A 247 -0.22 -3.20 19.26
CA LEU A 247 0.06 -4.08 18.12
C LEU A 247 1.33 -4.91 18.34
N PHE A 248 2.39 -4.29 18.85
CA PHE A 248 3.64 -4.99 19.14
C PHE A 248 3.49 -5.92 20.35
N LEU A 249 2.87 -5.45 21.44
CA LEU A 249 2.79 -6.18 22.70
C LEU A 249 1.94 -7.45 22.61
N ARG A 250 0.90 -7.44 21.78
CA ARG A 250 0.08 -8.65 21.51
C ARG A 250 0.90 -9.79 20.92
N ASN A 251 1.89 -9.48 20.08
CA ASN A 251 2.67 -10.45 19.31
C ASN A 251 4.19 -10.24 19.47
N GLU A 252 4.66 -9.75 20.62
CA GLU A 252 6.05 -9.32 20.83
C GLU A 252 7.09 -10.37 20.42
N VAL A 253 6.86 -11.63 20.75
CA VAL A 253 7.79 -12.74 20.44
C VAL A 253 7.87 -12.94 18.92
N ALA A 254 6.75 -12.91 18.23
CA ALA A 254 6.70 -13.04 16.78
C ALA A 254 7.41 -11.86 16.10
N TYR A 255 7.20 -10.63 16.58
CA TYR A 255 7.90 -9.43 16.10
C TYR A 255 9.42 -9.55 16.26
N GLN A 256 9.90 -9.96 17.43
CA GLN A 256 11.32 -10.10 17.69
C GLN A 256 11.96 -11.18 16.83
N GLN A 257 11.32 -12.34 16.70
CA GLN A 257 11.78 -13.43 15.83
C GLN A 257 11.84 -12.98 14.39
N TYR A 258 10.80 -12.31 13.93
CA TYR A 258 10.71 -11.81 12.56
C TYR A 258 11.76 -10.72 12.32
N MET A 259 11.90 -9.73 13.21
CA MET A 259 12.90 -8.68 13.11
C MET A 259 14.32 -9.24 13.02
N ARG A 260 14.66 -10.24 13.85
CA ARG A 260 15.96 -10.92 13.77
C ARG A 260 16.21 -11.55 12.40
N LYS A 261 15.18 -12.17 11.81
CA LYS A 261 15.27 -12.79 10.49
C LYS A 261 15.53 -11.74 9.41
N ILE A 262 14.71 -10.68 9.36
CA ILE A 262 14.78 -9.68 8.28
C ILE A 262 16.00 -8.78 8.39
N LEU A 263 16.50 -8.50 9.61
CA LEU A 263 17.77 -7.77 9.80
C LEU A 263 18.96 -8.50 9.18
N ARG A 264 19.02 -9.83 9.33
CA ARG A 264 20.08 -10.63 8.66
C ARG A 264 20.06 -10.47 7.16
N VAL A 265 18.85 -10.51 6.57
CA VAL A 265 18.68 -10.33 5.14
C VAL A 265 19.00 -8.91 4.70
N TYR A 266 18.53 -7.92 5.45
CA TYR A 266 18.78 -6.50 5.15
C TYR A 266 20.27 -6.18 5.13
N TYR A 267 21.01 -6.63 6.14
CA TYR A 267 22.46 -6.37 6.25
C TYR A 267 23.31 -7.17 5.25
N ALA A 268 22.81 -8.29 4.75
CA ALA A 268 23.48 -9.03 3.69
C ALA A 268 23.23 -8.42 2.29
N SER A 269 22.30 -7.48 2.14
CA SER A 269 21.99 -6.84 0.87
C SER A 269 23.08 -5.81 0.49
N PRO A 270 23.53 -5.81 -0.79
CA PRO A 270 24.42 -4.76 -1.28
C PRO A 270 23.75 -3.37 -1.35
N LEU A 271 22.44 -3.29 -1.14
CA LEU A 271 21.65 -2.06 -1.18
C LEU A 271 21.51 -1.39 0.20
N TYR A 272 22.02 -2.03 1.27
CA TYR A 272 21.93 -1.45 2.60
C TYR A 272 22.80 -0.20 2.74
N ASN A 273 22.42 0.70 3.65
CA ASN A 273 23.24 1.86 3.99
C ASN A 273 23.53 1.93 5.50
N GLY A 274 24.67 2.52 5.87
CA GLY A 274 25.14 2.54 7.26
C GLY A 274 24.24 3.33 8.22
N LYS A 275 23.46 4.32 7.75
CA LYS A 275 22.51 5.06 8.59
C LYS A 275 21.35 4.17 9.03
N ASP A 276 20.82 3.39 8.11
CA ASP A 276 19.76 2.43 8.39
C ASP A 276 20.26 1.31 9.33
N PHE A 277 21.53 0.92 9.23
CA PHE A 277 22.16 -0.06 10.14
C PHE A 277 22.03 0.37 11.60
N LEU A 278 22.48 1.58 11.92
CA LEU A 278 22.43 2.10 13.29
C LEU A 278 20.99 2.24 13.78
N ARG A 279 20.10 2.75 12.92
CA ARG A 279 18.69 2.95 13.25
C ARG A 279 17.98 1.63 13.57
N PHE A 280 18.08 0.64 12.70
CA PHE A 280 17.41 -0.65 12.89
C PHE A 280 18.06 -1.49 14.01
N GLY A 281 19.37 -1.37 14.21
CA GLY A 281 20.06 -1.95 15.34
C GLY A 281 19.55 -1.40 16.67
N ALA A 282 19.42 -0.08 16.80
CA ALA A 282 18.84 0.56 17.98
C ALA A 282 17.37 0.14 18.21
N CYS A 283 16.56 0.05 17.15
CA CYS A 283 15.20 -0.46 17.24
C CYS A 283 15.16 -1.91 17.77
N TYR A 284 16.08 -2.76 17.31
CA TYR A 284 16.14 -4.15 17.79
C TYR A 284 16.49 -4.23 19.28
N VAL A 285 17.48 -3.45 19.74
CA VAL A 285 17.80 -3.35 21.18
C VAL A 285 16.60 -2.86 21.99
N LYS A 286 15.87 -1.84 21.48
CA LYS A 286 14.65 -1.35 22.11
C LYS A 286 13.57 -2.45 22.18
N ALA A 287 13.38 -3.22 21.12
CA ALA A 287 12.42 -4.33 21.10
C ALA A 287 12.73 -5.40 22.14
N LEU A 288 14.02 -5.71 22.37
CA LEU A 288 14.45 -6.64 23.39
C LEU A 288 14.13 -6.17 24.81
N HIS A 289 14.10 -4.86 25.05
CA HIS A 289 13.81 -4.27 26.35
C HIS A 289 12.36 -4.53 26.81
N TYR A 290 11.43 -4.67 25.89
CA TYR A 290 10.03 -4.98 26.20
C TYR A 290 9.77 -6.46 26.48
N SER A 291 10.74 -7.37 26.29
CA SER A 291 10.58 -8.79 26.57
C SER A 291 11.64 -9.32 27.52
N PRO A 292 11.32 -9.50 28.80
CA PRO A 292 12.22 -10.13 29.79
C PRO A 292 12.67 -11.54 29.37
N ARG A 293 11.84 -12.26 28.57
CA ARG A 293 12.16 -13.61 28.05
C ARG A 293 13.24 -13.60 26.97
N ALA A 294 13.37 -12.53 26.19
CA ALA A 294 14.42 -12.40 25.18
C ALA A 294 15.83 -12.27 25.81
N PHE A 295 15.95 -11.60 26.95
CA PHE A 295 17.20 -11.52 27.73
C PHE A 295 17.64 -12.90 28.24
N SER A 296 16.73 -13.76 28.67
CA SER A 296 17.06 -15.11 29.12
C SER A 296 17.63 -15.99 27.99
N HIS A 297 17.18 -15.79 26.77
CA HIS A 297 17.70 -16.50 25.60
C HIS A 297 19.08 -16.02 25.16
N LEU A 298 19.33 -14.69 25.19
CA LEU A 298 20.65 -14.12 24.94
C LEU A 298 21.67 -14.56 26.00
N TYR A 299 21.28 -14.59 27.27
CA TYR A 299 22.12 -15.07 28.35
C TYR A 299 22.51 -16.54 28.21
N LYS A 300 21.60 -17.39 27.70
CA LYS A 300 21.91 -18.80 27.40
C LYS A 300 22.85 -18.98 26.21
N ILE A 301 22.77 -18.12 25.20
CA ILE A 301 23.67 -18.16 24.02
C ILE A 301 25.07 -17.67 24.37
N THR A 302 25.20 -16.71 25.27
CA THR A 302 26.51 -16.18 25.70
C THR A 302 27.25 -17.06 26.72
N LYS A 303 26.52 -17.91 27.47
CA LYS A 303 27.09 -18.88 28.39
C LYS A 303 27.33 -20.30 27.81
N GLY A 304 26.89 -20.55 26.61
CA GLY A 304 27.09 -21.84 25.91
C GLY A 304 28.27 -21.84 24.96
N ARG A 305 29.23 -20.96 25.16
CA ARG A 305 30.59 -20.96 24.54
C ARG A 305 31.67 -21.14 25.55
#